data_9cd750c5add37ec11aad22b6af0949ba
#
_entry.id   9cd750c5add37ec11aad22b6af0949ba
#
_cell.length_a   1.000
_cell.length_b   1.000
_cell.length_c   1.000
_cell.angle_alpha   90.00
_cell.angle_beta   90.00
_cell.angle_gamma   90.00
#
_symmetry.space_group_name_H-M   'P 1'
#
loop_
_entity.id
_entity.type
_entity.pdbx_description
1 polymer ?
#
loop_
_entity_poly.entity_id
_entity_poly.type
_entity_poly.pdbx_seq_one_letter_code
_entity_poly.pdbx_strand_id
1 'polypeptide(L)'
;NTWHNPANNSVKFISVLIFYLFAVVFRMDEAEKMPIFGRMVGKRALDVAVSVLTCVSVWLKPSFFQVFAPALAVYFVTDFIQTRRSFKRYIREAAVFVPPAFLILYQMKTLFFSGAPSGGVEIAFLDVWSHWSPHILLSILAVTAFPILVSVFCRSGPEMNRIMMRSWVFYAVALLELAFLAETGNRRYNINFGWGMCLAIGIITLSALMQFISYLHLDREDRGYRLTVFAGMMLLSMQFFLGIWYYWRVLTTPVQCF
;
A
#
# COMPACT_ATOMS: atom_id res chain seq x y z
N ASN A 1 -2.73 12.07 18.86
CA ASN A 1 -3.16 12.91 17.71
C ASN A 1 -2.52 12.42 16.41
N THR A 2 -3.04 11.32 15.85
CA THR A 2 -2.48 10.67 14.65
C THR A 2 -2.66 11.49 13.38
N TRP A 3 -3.68 12.31 13.30
CA TRP A 3 -3.90 13.19 12.14
C TRP A 3 -2.88 14.33 12.06
N HIS A 4 -2.20 14.63 13.17
CA HIS A 4 -1.12 15.61 13.24
C HIS A 4 0.27 15.03 12.89
N ASN A 5 0.37 13.77 12.50
CA ASN A 5 1.66 13.22 12.09
C ASN A 5 1.98 13.65 10.64
N PRO A 6 2.70 14.77 10.42
CA PRO A 6 2.97 15.30 9.09
C PRO A 6 3.80 14.34 8.24
N ALA A 7 4.68 13.56 8.88
CA ALA A 7 5.48 12.56 8.19
C ALA A 7 4.60 11.48 7.55
N ASN A 8 3.56 11.01 8.25
CA ASN A 8 2.65 10.01 7.69
C ASN A 8 1.84 10.56 6.51
N ASN A 9 1.41 11.81 6.57
CA ASN A 9 0.67 12.42 5.47
C ASN A 9 1.55 12.63 4.23
N SER A 10 2.80 13.06 4.43
CA SER A 10 3.77 13.20 3.34
C SER A 10 4.10 11.87 2.67
N VAL A 11 4.26 10.80 3.45
CA VAL A 11 4.55 9.46 2.95
C VAL A 11 3.41 8.88 2.11
N LYS A 12 2.13 9.23 2.36
CA LYS A 12 0.99 8.73 1.56
C LYS A 12 1.16 9.02 0.07
N PHE A 13 1.45 10.26 -0.30
CA PHE A 13 1.61 10.64 -1.70
C PHE A 13 2.81 9.95 -2.35
N ILE A 14 3.95 9.95 -1.63
CA ILE A 14 5.18 9.31 -2.11
C ILE A 14 4.97 7.81 -2.28
N SER A 15 4.29 7.14 -1.35
CA SER A 15 4.00 5.71 -1.40
C SER A 15 3.13 5.32 -2.59
N VAL A 16 2.10 6.11 -2.88
CA VAL A 16 1.25 5.92 -4.06
C VAL A 16 2.09 6.06 -5.33
N LEU A 17 2.92 7.12 -5.42
CA LEU A 17 3.79 7.34 -6.57
C LEU A 17 4.79 6.19 -6.76
N ILE A 18 5.46 5.74 -5.69
CA ILE A 18 6.41 4.61 -5.76
C ILE A 18 5.70 3.35 -6.23
N PHE A 19 4.53 3.03 -5.65
CA PHE A 19 3.79 1.81 -5.97
C PHE A 19 3.44 1.74 -7.46
N TYR A 20 2.84 2.81 -8.02
CA TYR A 20 2.43 2.81 -9.42
C TYR A 20 3.62 2.93 -10.38
N LEU A 21 4.62 3.73 -10.04
CA LEU A 21 5.84 3.82 -10.83
C LEU A 21 6.55 2.47 -10.89
N PHE A 22 6.71 1.79 -9.77
CA PHE A 22 7.25 0.44 -9.72
C PHE A 22 6.39 -0.54 -10.54
N ALA A 23 5.06 -0.49 -10.42
CA ALA A 23 4.16 -1.37 -11.17
C ALA A 23 4.34 -1.26 -12.69
N VAL A 24 4.66 -0.08 -13.19
CA VAL A 24 4.97 0.17 -14.60
C VAL A 24 6.41 -0.27 -14.94
N VAL A 25 7.39 0.23 -14.19
CA VAL A 25 8.83 0.03 -14.46
C VAL A 25 9.23 -1.44 -14.40
N PHE A 26 8.68 -2.20 -13.47
CA PHE A 26 8.94 -3.64 -13.31
C PHE A 26 8.62 -4.46 -14.57
N ARG A 27 7.78 -3.93 -15.46
CA ARG A 27 7.38 -4.59 -16.71
C ARG A 27 8.19 -4.17 -17.91
N MET A 28 8.79 -3.00 -17.85
CA MET A 28 9.58 -2.45 -18.95
C MET A 28 10.80 -3.32 -19.23
N ASP A 29 11.11 -3.51 -20.49
CA ASP A 29 12.39 -4.05 -20.90
C ASP A 29 13.46 -2.96 -20.88
N GLU A 30 14.74 -3.35 -20.83
CA GLU A 30 15.83 -2.39 -20.63
C GLU A 30 15.96 -1.34 -21.75
N ALA A 31 15.55 -1.69 -22.93
CA ALA A 31 15.57 -0.78 -24.09
C ALA A 31 14.34 0.14 -24.16
N GLU A 32 13.30 -0.15 -23.36
CA GLU A 32 12.06 0.61 -23.40
C GLU A 32 12.20 1.98 -22.78
N LYS A 33 11.46 2.92 -23.34
CA LYS A 33 11.34 4.30 -22.87
C LYS A 33 9.87 4.63 -22.70
N MET A 34 9.57 5.42 -21.69
CA MET A 34 8.23 5.89 -21.37
C MET A 34 8.17 7.42 -21.47
N PRO A 35 7.12 8.01 -22.06
CA PRO A 35 6.94 9.45 -22.07
C PRO A 35 6.56 9.95 -20.68
N ILE A 36 7.36 10.84 -20.11
CA ILE A 36 7.09 11.52 -18.85
C ILE A 36 7.29 13.02 -19.08
N PHE A 37 6.24 13.81 -18.89
CA PHE A 37 6.23 15.24 -19.13
C PHE A 37 6.84 15.64 -20.50
N GLY A 38 6.48 14.91 -21.57
CA GLY A 38 6.94 15.18 -22.92
C GLY A 38 8.37 14.72 -23.23
N ARG A 39 9.06 14.06 -22.28
CA ARG A 39 10.40 13.51 -22.48
C ARG A 39 10.38 11.98 -22.42
N MET A 40 11.13 11.35 -23.30
CA MET A 40 11.30 9.89 -23.29
C MET A 40 12.32 9.47 -22.23
N VAL A 41 11.84 8.86 -21.14
CA VAL A 41 12.66 8.41 -20.00
C VAL A 41 12.87 6.90 -20.09
N GLY A 42 14.12 6.46 -20.06
CA GLY A 42 14.46 5.04 -20.11
C GLY A 42 14.29 4.35 -18.74
N LYS A 43 14.14 3.02 -18.79
CA LYS A 43 13.93 2.17 -17.61
C LYS A 43 14.92 2.47 -16.48
N ARG A 44 16.22 2.56 -16.78
CA ARG A 44 17.27 2.80 -15.76
C ARG A 44 17.06 4.08 -14.95
N ALA A 45 16.64 5.17 -15.65
CA ALA A 45 16.38 6.44 -14.96
C ALA A 45 15.14 6.33 -14.06
N LEU A 46 14.15 5.54 -14.47
CA LEU A 46 12.96 5.24 -13.66
C LEU A 46 13.28 4.34 -12.46
N ASP A 47 14.16 3.34 -12.62
CA ASP A 47 14.66 2.51 -11.52
C ASP A 47 15.38 3.38 -10.46
N VAL A 48 16.21 4.31 -10.89
CA VAL A 48 16.86 5.29 -9.99
C VAL A 48 15.81 6.16 -9.30
N ALA A 49 14.81 6.64 -10.03
CA ALA A 49 13.74 7.44 -9.44
C ALA A 49 12.96 6.65 -8.37
N VAL A 50 12.62 5.38 -8.63
CA VAL A 50 11.98 4.48 -7.64
C VAL A 50 12.87 4.33 -6.41
N SER A 51 14.17 4.08 -6.59
CA SER A 51 15.14 3.94 -5.49
C SER A 51 15.20 5.21 -4.63
N VAL A 52 15.37 6.37 -5.25
CA VAL A 52 15.45 7.67 -4.55
C VAL A 52 14.17 7.99 -3.81
N LEU A 53 13.00 7.84 -4.47
CA LEU A 53 11.71 8.06 -3.83
C LEU A 53 11.49 7.12 -2.64
N THR A 54 11.92 5.86 -2.77
CA THR A 54 11.84 4.89 -1.67
C THR A 54 12.76 5.28 -0.52
N CYS A 55 13.98 5.76 -0.78
CA CYS A 55 14.86 6.31 0.25
C CYS A 55 14.23 7.50 0.96
N VAL A 56 13.62 8.44 0.22
CA VAL A 56 12.90 9.59 0.80
C VAL A 56 11.72 9.10 1.66
N SER A 57 10.97 8.11 1.18
CA SER A 57 9.88 7.49 1.95
C SER A 57 10.38 6.90 3.28
N VAL A 58 11.48 6.13 3.24
CA VAL A 58 12.09 5.53 4.45
C VAL A 58 12.60 6.61 5.39
N TRP A 59 13.21 7.66 4.86
CA TRP A 59 13.71 8.78 5.67
C TRP A 59 12.60 9.50 6.41
N LEU A 60 11.47 9.75 5.74
CA LEU A 60 10.30 10.38 6.35
C LEU A 60 9.60 9.44 7.35
N LYS A 61 9.33 8.21 6.91
CA LYS A 61 8.71 7.16 7.73
C LYS A 61 8.88 5.79 7.05
N PRO A 62 9.45 4.80 7.73
CA PRO A 62 9.76 3.50 7.13
C PRO A 62 8.54 2.62 6.82
N SER A 63 7.34 2.98 7.30
CA SER A 63 6.13 2.14 7.26
C SER A 63 5.72 1.68 5.86
N PHE A 64 5.98 2.46 4.81
CA PHE A 64 5.75 2.01 3.44
C PHE A 64 6.69 0.88 3.05
N PHE A 65 8.00 1.08 3.25
CA PHE A 65 9.00 0.10 2.82
C PHE A 65 8.97 -1.17 3.67
N GLN A 66 8.56 -1.09 4.94
CA GLN A 66 8.33 -2.27 5.80
C GLN A 66 7.35 -3.24 5.13
N VAL A 67 6.22 -2.75 4.65
CA VAL A 67 5.22 -3.56 3.94
C VAL A 67 5.67 -3.88 2.51
N PHE A 68 6.30 -2.92 1.84
CA PHE A 68 6.63 -3.05 0.42
C PHE A 68 7.74 -4.09 0.17
N ALA A 69 8.73 -4.17 1.04
CA ALA A 69 9.84 -5.13 0.88
C ALA A 69 9.37 -6.60 0.90
N PRO A 70 8.58 -7.09 1.87
CA PRO A 70 8.05 -8.44 1.79
C PRO A 70 7.02 -8.63 0.65
N ALA A 71 6.24 -7.60 0.30
CA ALA A 71 5.36 -7.66 -0.87
C ALA A 71 6.15 -7.80 -2.17
N LEU A 72 7.32 -7.14 -2.32
CA LEU A 72 8.21 -7.32 -3.46
C LEU A 72 8.69 -8.76 -3.60
N ALA A 73 9.04 -9.42 -2.49
CA ALA A 73 9.44 -10.83 -2.53
C ALA A 73 8.31 -11.70 -3.10
N VAL A 74 7.06 -11.46 -2.67
CA VAL A 74 5.89 -12.16 -3.23
C VAL A 74 5.71 -11.84 -4.71
N TYR A 75 5.88 -10.58 -5.14
CA TYR A 75 5.78 -10.20 -6.56
C TYR A 75 6.83 -10.90 -7.40
N PHE A 76 8.08 -10.96 -6.94
CA PHE A 76 9.16 -11.62 -7.68
C PHE A 76 8.92 -13.10 -7.79
N VAL A 77 8.52 -13.77 -6.73
CA VAL A 77 8.20 -15.20 -6.73
C VAL A 77 7.03 -15.51 -7.66
N THR A 78 5.95 -14.75 -7.56
CA THR A 78 4.75 -14.97 -8.40
C THR A 78 5.04 -14.68 -9.87
N ASP A 79 5.76 -13.61 -10.19
CA ASP A 79 6.15 -13.30 -11.57
C ASP A 79 7.11 -14.37 -12.13
N PHE A 80 8.08 -14.83 -11.31
CA PHE A 80 9.01 -15.90 -11.72
C PHE A 80 8.26 -17.21 -12.07
N ILE A 81 7.30 -17.60 -11.23
CA ILE A 81 6.50 -18.81 -11.46
C ILE A 81 5.67 -18.68 -12.76
N GLN A 82 5.08 -17.50 -12.98
CA GLN A 82 4.19 -17.26 -14.13
C GLN A 82 4.95 -17.07 -15.45
N THR A 83 6.07 -16.36 -15.43
CA THR A 83 6.74 -15.91 -16.65
C THR A 83 8.04 -16.67 -16.93
N ARG A 84 8.62 -17.33 -15.92
CA ARG A 84 9.93 -18.00 -15.97
C ARG A 84 11.05 -17.13 -16.56
N ARG A 85 10.98 -15.82 -16.31
CA ARG A 85 12.01 -14.88 -16.73
C ARG A 85 13.34 -15.19 -16.07
N SER A 86 14.45 -14.69 -16.68
CA SER A 86 15.78 -14.90 -16.16
C SER A 86 15.94 -14.41 -14.71
N PHE A 87 16.51 -15.22 -13.84
CA PHE A 87 16.80 -14.87 -12.43
C PHE A 87 17.67 -13.61 -12.30
N LYS A 88 18.56 -13.35 -13.26
CA LYS A 88 19.36 -12.12 -13.31
C LYS A 88 18.50 -10.85 -13.36
N ARG A 89 17.31 -10.91 -13.95
CA ARG A 89 16.37 -9.79 -13.96
C ARG A 89 15.92 -9.45 -12.54
N TYR A 90 15.49 -10.45 -11.77
CA TYR A 90 15.02 -10.23 -10.39
C TYR A 90 16.12 -9.71 -9.47
N ILE A 91 17.36 -10.15 -9.65
CA ILE A 91 18.51 -9.59 -8.92
C ILE A 91 18.68 -8.10 -9.22
N ARG A 92 18.56 -7.69 -10.48
CA ARG A 92 18.66 -6.27 -10.87
C ARG A 92 17.49 -5.44 -10.33
N GLU A 93 16.28 -5.96 -10.43
CA GLU A 93 15.10 -5.30 -9.84
C GLU A 93 15.21 -5.19 -8.31
N ALA A 94 15.72 -6.21 -7.64
CA ALA A 94 15.99 -6.17 -6.20
C ALA A 94 17.10 -5.17 -5.84
N ALA A 95 18.10 -4.99 -6.69
CA ALA A 95 19.19 -4.05 -6.47
C ALA A 95 18.73 -2.59 -6.36
N VAL A 96 17.59 -2.24 -6.99
CA VAL A 96 16.94 -0.92 -6.88
C VAL A 96 16.57 -0.60 -5.44
N PHE A 97 16.28 -1.64 -4.63
CA PHE A 97 15.84 -1.50 -3.24
C PHE A 97 16.95 -1.71 -2.21
N VAL A 98 18.18 -1.94 -2.65
CA VAL A 98 19.34 -2.05 -1.75
C VAL A 98 19.61 -0.75 -0.97
N PRO A 99 19.62 0.46 -1.59
CA PRO A 99 19.83 1.70 -0.84
C PRO A 99 18.77 1.94 0.24
N PRO A 100 17.45 1.84 -0.01
CA PRO A 100 16.46 2.00 1.04
C PRO A 100 16.52 0.89 2.10
N ALA A 101 16.94 -0.34 1.75
CA ALA A 101 17.15 -1.40 2.73
C ALA A 101 18.31 -1.08 3.70
N PHE A 102 19.41 -0.55 3.20
CA PHE A 102 20.49 -0.07 4.08
C PHE A 102 20.04 1.08 4.96
N LEU A 103 19.24 2.00 4.44
CA LEU A 103 18.73 3.15 5.19
C LEU A 103 17.81 2.71 6.35
N ILE A 104 16.91 1.74 6.11
CA ILE A 104 16.04 1.22 7.18
C ILE A 104 16.86 0.45 8.24
N LEU A 105 17.86 -0.34 7.83
CA LEU A 105 18.75 -1.02 8.76
C LEU A 105 19.54 -0.04 9.61
N TYR A 106 20.02 1.07 9.02
CA TYR A 106 20.69 2.13 9.76
C TYR A 106 19.74 2.78 10.78
N GLN A 107 18.51 3.11 10.39
CA GLN A 107 17.50 3.65 11.30
C GLN A 107 17.16 2.67 12.43
N MET A 108 17.01 1.38 12.12
CA MET A 108 16.78 0.35 13.13
C MET A 108 17.95 0.26 14.12
N LYS A 109 19.20 0.30 13.62
CA LYS A 109 20.39 0.30 14.48
C LYS A 109 20.38 1.50 15.43
N THR A 110 20.08 2.70 14.94
CA THR A 110 20.09 3.91 15.77
C THR A 110 18.95 3.93 16.79
N LEU A 111 17.78 3.38 16.43
CA LEU A 111 16.61 3.36 17.32
C LEU A 111 16.68 2.26 18.39
N PHE A 112 17.18 1.07 18.05
CA PHE A 112 17.12 -0.09 18.92
C PHE A 112 18.47 -0.41 19.63
N PHE A 113 19.60 0.06 19.11
CA PHE A 113 20.92 -0.29 19.64
C PHE A 113 21.67 0.89 20.27
N SER A 114 21.05 2.08 20.34
CA SER A 114 21.67 3.29 20.90
C SER A 114 21.56 3.44 22.43
N GLY A 115 21.20 2.36 23.14
CA GLY A 115 21.21 2.34 24.63
C GLY A 115 19.98 2.99 25.31
N ALA A 116 19.01 3.51 24.57
CA ALA A 116 17.71 3.87 25.15
C ALA A 116 16.97 2.60 25.62
N PRO A 117 16.13 2.62 26.66
CA PRO A 117 15.26 1.51 27.00
C PRO A 117 14.25 1.31 25.87
N SER A 118 14.72 0.70 24.81
CA SER A 118 14.00 0.54 23.56
C SER A 118 13.15 -0.72 23.66
N GLY A 119 11.87 -0.57 23.38
CA GLY A 119 11.03 -1.69 23.07
C GLY A 119 11.59 -2.48 21.88
N GLY A 120 11.40 -3.79 21.88
CA GLY A 120 11.62 -4.66 20.72
C GLY A 120 10.37 -4.78 19.86
N VAL A 121 10.42 -5.73 18.92
CA VAL A 121 9.25 -6.18 18.18
C VAL A 121 8.94 -7.61 18.62
N GLU A 122 7.69 -7.91 18.86
CA GLU A 122 7.22 -9.25 19.24
C GLU A 122 6.06 -9.71 18.36
N ILE A 123 5.83 -11.01 18.35
CA ILE A 123 4.65 -11.59 17.71
C ILE A 123 3.50 -11.56 18.74
N ALA A 124 2.45 -10.80 18.43
CA ALA A 124 1.28 -10.63 19.30
C ALA A 124 0.01 -10.65 18.44
N PHE A 125 -0.52 -11.85 18.19
CA PHE A 125 -1.65 -12.05 17.28
C PHE A 125 -2.87 -11.23 17.69
N LEU A 126 -3.28 -10.32 16.83
CA LEU A 126 -4.43 -9.41 16.95
C LEU A 126 -4.44 -8.52 18.22
N ASP A 127 -3.43 -8.55 19.06
CA ASP A 127 -3.42 -7.85 20.34
C ASP A 127 -3.55 -6.33 20.17
N VAL A 128 -2.69 -5.74 19.37
CA VAL A 128 -2.73 -4.29 19.11
C VAL A 128 -4.03 -3.91 18.38
N TRP A 129 -4.46 -4.72 17.43
CA TRP A 129 -5.67 -4.41 16.67
C TRP A 129 -6.94 -4.49 17.51
N SER A 130 -7.09 -5.54 18.33
CA SER A 130 -8.25 -5.71 19.21
C SER A 130 -8.36 -4.60 20.26
N HIS A 131 -7.22 -4.04 20.69
CA HIS A 131 -7.20 -2.87 21.57
C HIS A 131 -7.91 -1.64 20.96
N TRP A 132 -7.75 -1.44 19.63
CA TRP A 132 -8.30 -0.29 18.93
C TRP A 132 -9.64 -0.55 18.23
N SER A 133 -9.95 -1.78 17.88
CA SER A 133 -11.18 -2.13 17.18
C SER A 133 -11.81 -3.38 17.78
N PRO A 134 -12.94 -3.27 18.47
CA PRO A 134 -13.66 -4.43 19.00
C PRO A 134 -14.26 -5.31 17.88
N HIS A 135 -14.38 -4.79 16.65
CA HIS A 135 -15.00 -5.48 15.52
C HIS A 135 -14.05 -5.57 14.32
N ILE A 136 -12.95 -6.34 14.48
CA ILE A 136 -11.88 -6.47 13.48
C ILE A 136 -12.43 -6.87 12.10
N LEU A 137 -13.29 -7.89 12.03
CA LEU A 137 -13.87 -8.35 10.76
C LEU A 137 -14.71 -7.26 10.08
N LEU A 138 -15.49 -6.51 10.84
CA LEU A 138 -16.26 -5.40 10.31
C LEU A 138 -15.34 -4.28 9.78
N SER A 139 -14.25 -4.00 10.47
CA SER A 139 -13.24 -3.03 10.03
C SER A 139 -12.61 -3.45 8.70
N ILE A 140 -12.28 -4.74 8.53
CA ILE A 140 -11.76 -5.28 7.27
C ILE A 140 -12.80 -5.14 6.16
N LEU A 141 -14.03 -5.58 6.39
CA LEU A 141 -15.11 -5.51 5.40
C LEU A 141 -15.43 -4.09 4.99
N ALA A 142 -15.47 -3.15 5.94
CA ALA A 142 -15.78 -1.75 5.66
C ALA A 142 -14.82 -1.12 4.65
N VAL A 143 -13.52 -1.47 4.71
CA VAL A 143 -12.51 -0.92 3.82
C VAL A 143 -12.31 -1.75 2.54
N THR A 144 -12.64 -3.05 2.55
CA THR A 144 -12.40 -3.94 1.41
C THR A 144 -13.63 -4.22 0.55
N ALA A 145 -14.84 -3.89 0.99
CA ALA A 145 -16.07 -4.19 0.27
C ALA A 145 -16.04 -3.65 -1.19
N PHE A 146 -15.64 -2.39 -1.38
CA PHE A 146 -15.52 -1.80 -2.71
C PHE A 146 -14.39 -2.46 -3.54
N PRO A 147 -13.14 -2.59 -3.06
CA PRO A 147 -12.10 -3.34 -3.74
C PRO A 147 -12.48 -4.78 -4.10
N ILE A 148 -13.18 -5.50 -3.23
CA ILE A 148 -13.65 -6.88 -3.51
C ILE A 148 -14.66 -6.86 -4.66
N LEU A 149 -15.69 -6.02 -4.58
CA LEU A 149 -16.69 -5.90 -5.64
C LEU A 149 -16.03 -5.64 -6.99
N VAL A 150 -15.10 -4.67 -7.04
CA VAL A 150 -14.39 -4.31 -8.27
C VAL A 150 -13.53 -5.47 -8.78
N SER A 151 -12.80 -6.15 -7.90
CA SER A 151 -11.95 -7.30 -8.30
C SER A 151 -12.73 -8.45 -8.89
N VAL A 152 -13.94 -8.69 -8.38
CA VAL A 152 -14.78 -9.82 -8.81
C VAL A 152 -15.56 -9.49 -10.08
N PHE A 153 -16.16 -8.33 -10.15
CA PHE A 153 -17.16 -7.99 -11.17
C PHE A 153 -16.65 -7.01 -12.23
N CYS A 154 -15.68 -6.13 -11.91
CA CYS A 154 -15.20 -5.10 -12.83
C CYS A 154 -13.89 -5.52 -13.50
N ARG A 155 -13.92 -6.60 -14.29
CA ARG A 155 -12.74 -7.00 -15.05
C ARG A 155 -12.44 -5.99 -16.13
N SER A 156 -11.23 -5.45 -16.13
CA SER A 156 -10.69 -4.55 -17.14
C SER A 156 -9.47 -5.19 -17.84
N GLY A 157 -8.71 -4.41 -18.58
CA GLY A 157 -7.54 -4.94 -19.31
C GLY A 157 -6.50 -5.62 -18.38
N PRO A 158 -5.60 -6.45 -18.99
CA PRO A 158 -4.64 -7.26 -18.22
C PRO A 158 -3.71 -6.43 -17.34
N GLU A 159 -3.42 -5.20 -17.74
CA GLU A 159 -2.58 -4.27 -16.96
C GLU A 159 -3.23 -3.90 -15.64
N MET A 160 -4.47 -3.45 -15.72
CA MET A 160 -5.20 -2.99 -14.54
C MET A 160 -5.45 -4.14 -13.58
N ASN A 161 -5.76 -5.34 -14.10
CA ASN A 161 -5.91 -6.54 -13.27
C ASN A 161 -4.62 -6.90 -12.53
N ARG A 162 -3.44 -6.69 -13.15
CA ARG A 162 -2.14 -6.91 -12.48
C ARG A 162 -1.86 -5.87 -11.39
N ILE A 163 -2.16 -4.60 -11.65
CA ILE A 163 -2.03 -3.54 -10.64
C ILE A 163 -2.94 -3.88 -9.45
N MET A 164 -4.17 -4.27 -9.72
CA MET A 164 -5.12 -4.67 -8.68
C MET A 164 -4.64 -5.88 -7.87
N MET A 165 -4.08 -6.90 -8.53
CA MET A 165 -3.50 -8.07 -7.84
C MET A 165 -2.32 -7.67 -6.95
N ARG A 166 -1.43 -6.79 -7.43
CA ARG A 166 -0.31 -6.29 -6.63
C ARG A 166 -0.78 -5.48 -5.42
N SER A 167 -1.81 -4.66 -5.59
CA SER A 167 -2.37 -3.93 -4.44
C SER A 167 -3.02 -4.86 -3.41
N TRP A 168 -3.62 -5.98 -3.83
CA TRP A 168 -4.08 -7.02 -2.91
C TRP A 168 -2.93 -7.69 -2.15
N VAL A 169 -1.83 -8.01 -2.81
CA VAL A 169 -0.64 -8.58 -2.12
C VAL A 169 -0.07 -7.57 -1.13
N PHE A 170 0.06 -6.31 -1.52
CA PHE A 170 0.52 -5.24 -0.63
C PHE A 170 -0.40 -5.09 0.59
N TYR A 171 -1.73 -5.11 0.36
CA TYR A 171 -2.72 -5.08 1.42
C TYR A 171 -2.63 -6.30 2.34
N ALA A 172 -2.49 -7.50 1.78
CA ALA A 172 -2.39 -8.73 2.57
C ALA A 172 -1.14 -8.74 3.47
N VAL A 173 0.00 -8.27 2.97
CA VAL A 173 1.23 -8.13 3.78
C VAL A 173 1.02 -7.12 4.90
N ALA A 174 0.44 -5.95 4.62
CA ALA A 174 0.14 -4.95 5.64
C ALA A 174 -0.84 -5.46 6.70
N LEU A 175 -1.82 -6.27 6.27
CA LEU A 175 -2.78 -6.92 7.16
C LEU A 175 -2.07 -7.91 8.10
N LEU A 176 -1.15 -8.72 7.55
CA LEU A 176 -0.37 -9.66 8.34
C LEU A 176 0.55 -8.94 9.33
N GLU A 177 1.22 -7.87 8.93
CA GLU A 177 2.04 -7.07 9.85
C GLU A 177 1.20 -6.52 11.01
N LEU A 178 0.06 -5.90 10.73
CA LEU A 178 -0.83 -5.38 11.77
C LEU A 178 -1.41 -6.48 12.65
N ALA A 179 -1.68 -7.66 12.08
CA ALA A 179 -2.28 -8.76 12.82
C ALA A 179 -1.28 -9.51 13.73
N PHE A 180 0.00 -9.54 13.35
CA PHE A 180 0.98 -10.38 14.03
C PHE A 180 2.08 -9.61 14.76
N LEU A 181 2.36 -8.33 14.43
CA LEU A 181 3.48 -7.61 14.98
C LEU A 181 3.03 -6.53 15.96
N ALA A 182 3.72 -6.49 17.11
CA ALA A 182 3.57 -5.44 18.12
C ALA A 182 4.95 -4.92 18.56
N GLU A 183 5.02 -3.64 18.92
CA GLU A 183 6.16 -3.12 19.66
C GLU A 183 6.05 -3.54 21.13
N THR A 184 7.17 -3.79 21.79
CA THR A 184 7.20 -4.09 23.24
C THR A 184 7.23 -2.80 24.09
N GLY A 185 6.88 -2.91 25.36
CA GLY A 185 6.95 -1.80 26.32
C GLY A 185 5.88 -0.72 26.09
N ASN A 186 6.21 0.52 26.43
CA ASN A 186 5.26 1.65 26.41
C ASN A 186 4.73 2.02 25.02
N ARG A 187 5.34 1.49 23.97
CA ARG A 187 4.96 1.76 22.57
C ARG A 187 4.04 0.71 21.97
N ARG A 188 3.67 -0.34 22.74
CA ARG A 188 2.90 -1.49 22.28
C ARG A 188 1.64 -1.08 21.50
N TYR A 189 0.89 -0.16 22.05
CA TYR A 189 -0.39 0.26 21.48
C TYR A 189 -0.31 1.54 20.63
N ASN A 190 0.89 1.97 20.23
CA ASN A 190 1.04 3.11 19.31
C ASN A 190 0.67 2.81 17.86
N ILE A 191 0.24 1.58 17.58
CA ILE A 191 -0.19 1.10 16.26
C ILE A 191 0.82 1.39 15.13
N ASN A 192 2.11 1.31 15.42
CA ASN A 192 3.15 1.66 14.45
C ASN A 192 3.12 0.77 13.19
N PHE A 193 2.81 -0.52 13.33
CA PHE A 193 2.59 -1.43 12.19
C PHE A 193 1.29 -1.15 11.44
N GLY A 194 0.32 -0.48 12.04
CA GLY A 194 -0.92 -0.05 11.40
C GLY A 194 -0.75 1.07 10.38
N TRP A 195 0.37 1.81 10.41
CA TRP A 195 0.61 2.85 9.40
C TRP A 195 0.82 2.28 8.00
N GLY A 196 1.48 1.13 7.89
CA GLY A 196 1.58 0.37 6.64
C GLY A 196 0.20 -0.02 6.11
N MET A 197 -0.70 -0.45 6.99
CA MET A 197 -2.09 -0.77 6.66
C MET A 197 -2.87 0.44 6.13
N CYS A 198 -2.70 1.63 6.73
CA CYS A 198 -3.32 2.86 6.22
C CYS A 198 -2.87 3.19 4.79
N LEU A 199 -1.59 2.97 4.47
CA LEU A 199 -1.07 3.16 3.12
C LEU A 199 -1.64 2.11 2.14
N ALA A 200 -1.72 0.86 2.58
CA ALA A 200 -2.25 -0.24 1.79
C ALA A 200 -3.74 -0.05 1.44
N ILE A 201 -4.55 0.41 2.39
CA ILE A 201 -5.94 0.79 2.15
C ILE A 201 -6.04 1.88 1.07
N GLY A 202 -5.22 2.91 1.16
CA GLY A 202 -5.18 3.97 0.14
C GLY A 202 -4.83 3.45 -1.25
N ILE A 203 -3.80 2.61 -1.36
CA ILE A 203 -3.33 2.02 -2.62
C ILE A 203 -4.39 1.09 -3.23
N ILE A 204 -4.97 0.18 -2.43
CA ILE A 204 -5.97 -0.77 -2.96
C ILE A 204 -7.26 -0.07 -3.36
N THR A 205 -7.70 0.93 -2.60
CA THR A 205 -8.89 1.72 -2.93
C THR A 205 -8.67 2.52 -4.22
N LEU A 206 -7.50 3.15 -4.39
CA LEU A 206 -7.18 3.88 -5.61
C LEU A 206 -7.06 2.94 -6.81
N SER A 207 -6.45 1.76 -6.66
CA SER A 207 -6.39 0.74 -7.72
C SER A 207 -7.79 0.26 -8.11
N ALA A 208 -8.67 0.03 -7.13
CA ALA A 208 -10.06 -0.32 -7.37
C ALA A 208 -10.82 0.80 -8.09
N LEU A 209 -10.62 2.05 -7.68
CA LEU A 209 -11.23 3.20 -8.34
C LEU A 209 -10.81 3.31 -9.81
N MET A 210 -9.51 3.19 -10.10
CA MET A 210 -9.00 3.21 -11.48
C MET A 210 -9.60 2.08 -12.32
N GLN A 211 -9.69 0.87 -11.76
CA GLN A 211 -10.29 -0.28 -12.43
C GLN A 211 -11.81 -0.08 -12.63
N PHE A 212 -12.50 0.47 -11.66
CA PHE A 212 -13.92 0.78 -11.74
C PHE A 212 -14.21 1.84 -12.81
N ILE A 213 -13.42 2.93 -12.85
CA ILE A 213 -13.50 3.94 -13.90
C ILE A 213 -13.30 3.30 -15.28
N SER A 214 -12.29 2.44 -15.44
CA SER A 214 -12.07 1.71 -16.70
C SER A 214 -13.26 0.81 -17.06
N TYR A 215 -13.92 0.22 -16.07
CA TYR A 215 -15.12 -0.59 -16.27
C TYR A 215 -16.33 0.25 -16.71
N LEU A 216 -16.48 1.49 -16.18
CA LEU A 216 -17.55 2.41 -16.58
C LEU A 216 -17.47 2.85 -18.06
N HIS A 217 -16.28 2.80 -18.66
CA HIS A 217 -16.08 3.12 -20.08
C HIS A 217 -16.36 1.94 -21.03
N LEU A 218 -16.75 0.78 -20.50
CA LEU A 218 -17.18 -0.34 -21.34
C LEU A 218 -18.57 -0.07 -21.87
N ASP A 219 -18.75 -0.23 -23.17
CA ASP A 219 -20.04 -0.12 -23.83
C ASP A 219 -20.89 -1.38 -23.56
N ARG A 220 -21.52 -1.40 -22.38
CA ARG A 220 -22.36 -2.49 -21.89
C ARG A 220 -23.63 -1.94 -21.27
N GLU A 221 -24.75 -2.58 -21.59
CA GLU A 221 -26.07 -2.19 -21.05
C GLU A 221 -26.81 -3.35 -20.38
N ASP A 222 -26.17 -4.48 -20.20
CA ASP A 222 -26.80 -5.64 -19.57
C ASP A 222 -27.15 -5.37 -18.08
N ARG A 223 -28.07 -6.17 -17.57
CA ARG A 223 -28.55 -6.03 -16.18
C ARG A 223 -27.42 -6.22 -15.16
N GLY A 224 -26.46 -7.13 -15.42
CA GLY A 224 -25.34 -7.38 -14.54
C GLY A 224 -24.42 -6.17 -14.44
N TYR A 225 -24.13 -5.53 -15.58
CA TYR A 225 -23.35 -4.29 -15.62
C TYR A 225 -24.01 -3.18 -14.77
N ARG A 226 -25.31 -2.91 -15.00
CA ARG A 226 -26.04 -1.87 -14.25
C ARG A 226 -26.05 -2.11 -12.75
N LEU A 227 -26.26 -3.35 -12.31
CA LEU A 227 -26.22 -3.73 -10.90
C LEU A 227 -24.83 -3.53 -10.29
N THR A 228 -23.78 -3.93 -11.01
CA THR A 228 -22.37 -3.77 -10.56
C THR A 228 -22.01 -2.29 -10.42
N VAL A 229 -22.38 -1.47 -11.41
CA VAL A 229 -22.17 -0.01 -11.36
C VAL A 229 -22.91 0.61 -10.19
N PHE A 230 -24.18 0.27 -10.00
CA PHE A 230 -24.98 0.78 -8.89
C PHE A 230 -24.36 0.38 -7.53
N ALA A 231 -24.03 -0.88 -7.34
CA ALA A 231 -23.41 -1.37 -6.11
C ALA A 231 -22.04 -0.71 -5.86
N GLY A 232 -21.21 -0.55 -6.90
CA GLY A 232 -19.92 0.12 -6.82
C GLY A 232 -20.05 1.58 -6.41
N MET A 233 -20.98 2.32 -7.02
CA MET A 233 -21.28 3.72 -6.67
C MET A 233 -21.80 3.84 -5.24
N MET A 234 -22.68 2.94 -4.80
CA MET A 234 -23.18 2.89 -3.43
C MET A 234 -22.07 2.70 -2.40
N LEU A 235 -21.19 1.70 -2.61
CA LEU A 235 -20.07 1.43 -1.71
C LEU A 235 -19.07 2.60 -1.68
N LEU A 236 -18.77 3.19 -2.83
CA LEU A 236 -17.86 4.34 -2.91
C LEU A 236 -18.45 5.56 -2.20
N SER A 237 -19.74 5.83 -2.41
CA SER A 237 -20.44 6.92 -1.71
C SER A 237 -20.46 6.69 -0.21
N MET A 238 -20.75 5.47 0.24
CA MET A 238 -20.72 5.13 1.66
C MET A 238 -19.33 5.37 2.27
N GLN A 239 -18.25 4.93 1.61
CA GLN A 239 -16.88 5.20 2.08
C GLN A 239 -16.57 6.69 2.14
N PHE A 240 -17.01 7.46 1.14
CA PHE A 240 -16.83 8.91 1.10
C PHE A 240 -17.56 9.61 2.27
N PHE A 241 -18.83 9.28 2.51
CA PHE A 241 -19.59 9.85 3.62
C PHE A 241 -19.06 9.44 4.99
N LEU A 242 -18.60 8.19 5.15
CA LEU A 242 -17.94 7.74 6.38
C LEU A 242 -16.62 8.49 6.61
N GLY A 243 -15.86 8.79 5.55
CA GLY A 243 -14.67 9.61 5.60
C GLY A 243 -14.98 11.06 6.04
N ILE A 244 -15.99 11.69 5.46
CA ILE A 244 -16.45 13.04 5.86
C ILE A 244 -16.90 13.03 7.32
N TRP A 245 -17.72 12.05 7.72
CA TRP A 245 -18.18 11.89 9.10
C TRP A 245 -17.03 11.74 10.08
N TYR A 246 -16.01 10.93 9.72
CA TYR A 246 -14.79 10.79 10.53
C TYR A 246 -14.07 12.13 10.69
N TYR A 247 -13.86 12.87 9.60
CA TYR A 247 -13.24 14.20 9.65
C TYR A 247 -14.04 15.18 10.51
N TRP A 248 -15.34 15.20 10.34
CA TRP A 248 -16.24 16.05 11.16
C TRP A 248 -16.09 15.72 12.64
N ARG A 249 -16.09 14.44 12.99
CA ARG A 249 -15.87 13.98 14.36
C ARG A 249 -14.53 14.41 14.92
N VAL A 250 -13.46 14.29 14.15
CA VAL A 250 -12.12 14.71 14.56
C VAL A 250 -12.03 16.22 14.79
N LEU A 251 -12.73 17.03 14.01
CA LEU A 251 -12.73 18.49 14.13
C LEU A 251 -13.61 19.01 15.25
N THR A 252 -14.72 18.33 15.53
CA THR A 252 -15.75 18.84 16.47
C THR A 252 -15.70 18.21 17.86
N THR A 253 -15.08 17.04 18.00
CA THR A 253 -14.99 16.35 19.28
C THR A 253 -13.54 16.38 19.78
N PRO A 254 -13.26 16.74 21.03
CA PRO A 254 -11.92 16.63 21.62
C PRO A 254 -11.56 15.17 21.87
N VAL A 255 -11.77 14.32 20.86
CA VAL A 255 -11.38 12.91 20.92
C VAL A 255 -9.88 12.87 20.80
N GLN A 256 -9.22 12.22 21.74
CA GLN A 256 -7.87 11.74 21.54
C GLN A 256 -7.95 10.74 20.37
N CYS A 257 -7.76 11.25 19.16
CA CYS A 257 -7.57 10.40 18.01
C CYS A 257 -6.18 9.80 18.11
N PHE A 258 -6.13 8.52 18.13
CA PHE A 258 -5.04 7.56 18.29
C PHE A 258 -3.90 7.72 17.32
#